data_91f0b3810937f47a229c0e0bc60b1530
#
_entry.id   91f0b3810937f47a229c0e0bc60b1530
#
_cell.length_a   1.000
_cell.length_b   1.000
_cell.length_c   1.000
_cell.angle_alpha   90.00
_cell.angle_beta   90.00
_cell.angle_gamma   90.00
#
_symmetry.space_group_name_H-M   'P 1'
#
loop_
_entity.id
_entity.type
_entity.pdbx_description
1 polymer ?
#
loop_
_entity_poly.entity_id
_entity_poly.type
_entity_poly.pdbx_seq_one_letter_code
_entity_poly.pdbx_strand_id
1 'polypeptide(L)'
;MRKYFIIAALLAVGTYASACTNFIVGKKASADGSVLCTYNADDYGMFQHLCHYQAGKHAAGEMRRIIDWDTNEYHGEIPEAAETYNVIGNINEYQVTIGETTYGGREEMVDTTSILDYGSLIYIGLQRSKTAREAIKVMTTLAEKYGYC
;
A
#
# COMPACT_ATOMS: atom_id res chain seq x y z
N MET A 1 25.50 -13.43 37.82
CA MET A 1 24.72 -14.44 37.09
C MET A 1 23.28 -14.00 36.80
N ARG A 2 22.50 -13.53 37.78
CA ARG A 2 21.10 -13.14 37.60
C ARG A 2 20.86 -11.98 36.58
N LYS A 3 21.80 -11.02 36.45
CA LYS A 3 21.71 -9.90 35.49
C LYS A 3 21.93 -10.35 34.04
N TYR A 4 22.74 -11.35 33.79
CA TYR A 4 22.99 -11.87 32.44
C TYR A 4 21.84 -12.77 31.95
N PHE A 5 21.13 -13.42 32.88
CA PHE A 5 19.92 -14.18 32.54
C PHE A 5 18.78 -13.30 32.06
N ILE A 6 18.63 -12.08 32.60
CA ILE A 6 17.60 -11.11 32.17
C ILE A 6 17.94 -10.56 30.80
N ILE A 7 19.20 -10.27 30.50
CA ILE A 7 19.65 -9.82 29.19
C ILE A 7 19.50 -10.91 28.13
N ALA A 8 19.85 -12.17 28.46
CA ALA A 8 19.63 -13.30 27.56
C ALA A 8 18.14 -13.61 27.33
N ALA A 9 17.29 -13.44 28.33
CA ALA A 9 15.83 -13.59 28.18
C ALA A 9 15.22 -12.46 27.34
N LEU A 10 15.70 -11.21 27.43
CA LEU A 10 15.29 -10.11 26.60
C LEU A 10 15.75 -10.26 25.12
N LEU A 11 16.91 -10.89 24.89
CA LEU A 11 17.41 -11.21 23.56
C LEU A 11 16.71 -12.44 22.94
N ALA A 12 16.15 -13.33 23.74
CA ALA A 12 15.40 -14.50 23.29
C ALA A 12 13.92 -14.21 22.97
N VAL A 13 13.41 -13.03 23.35
CA VAL A 13 12.08 -12.51 22.98
C VAL A 13 12.17 -11.60 21.74
N GLY A 14 13.20 -11.75 20.93
CA GLY A 14 13.21 -11.31 19.54
C GLY A 14 12.13 -12.07 18.79
N THR A 15 10.86 -11.74 19.05
CA THR A 15 9.74 -12.19 18.27
C THR A 15 9.98 -11.75 16.84
N TYR A 16 9.85 -12.66 15.92
CA TYR A 16 9.80 -12.38 14.49
C TYR A 16 8.64 -11.41 14.23
N ALA A 17 8.91 -10.12 14.35
CA ALA A 17 8.02 -9.10 13.85
C ALA A 17 8.27 -8.99 12.35
N SER A 18 7.63 -9.87 11.58
CA SER A 18 7.50 -9.71 10.14
C SER A 18 6.34 -8.77 9.92
N ALA A 19 6.61 -7.48 9.88
CA ALA A 19 5.61 -6.47 9.60
C ALA A 19 6.30 -5.23 9.03
N CYS A 20 5.73 -4.69 7.94
CA CYS A 20 6.20 -3.44 7.36
C CYS A 20 6.19 -2.32 8.40
N THR A 21 7.19 -1.45 8.35
CA THR A 21 7.36 -0.37 9.32
C THR A 21 7.16 0.98 8.65
N ASN A 22 6.27 1.79 9.21
CA ASN A 22 5.99 3.13 8.71
C ASN A 22 6.18 4.18 9.80
N PHE A 23 6.73 5.35 9.44
CA PHE A 23 6.74 6.54 10.27
C PHE A 23 6.00 7.66 9.57
N ILE A 24 5.11 8.33 10.30
CA ILE A 24 4.40 9.52 9.82
C ILE A 24 4.73 10.67 10.77
N VAL A 25 5.33 11.74 10.24
CA VAL A 25 5.64 12.96 10.97
C VAL A 25 4.71 14.07 10.48
N GLY A 26 3.82 14.50 11.35
CA GLY A 26 2.88 15.59 11.02
C GLY A 26 3.51 16.97 11.07
N LYS A 27 2.85 17.96 10.48
CA LYS A 27 3.31 19.35 10.36
C LYS A 27 3.78 20.01 11.65
N LYS A 28 3.22 19.61 12.80
CA LYS A 28 3.59 20.18 14.11
C LYS A 28 4.85 19.54 14.71
N ALA A 29 5.27 18.41 14.20
CA ALA A 29 6.42 17.64 14.68
C ALA A 29 7.65 17.79 13.76
N SER A 30 7.47 18.24 12.52
CA SER A 30 8.56 18.54 11.61
C SER A 30 9.14 19.93 11.84
N ALA A 31 10.42 20.11 11.54
CA ALA A 31 11.14 21.37 11.75
C ALA A 31 10.68 22.49 10.79
N ASP A 32 10.20 22.14 9.61
CA ASP A 32 9.83 23.06 8.52
C ASP A 32 8.33 23.07 8.21
N GLY A 33 7.52 22.32 8.99
CA GLY A 33 6.08 22.19 8.75
C GLY A 33 5.71 21.22 7.62
N SER A 34 6.65 20.47 7.09
CA SER A 34 6.38 19.40 6.13
C SER A 34 5.70 18.20 6.78
N VAL A 35 5.07 17.35 5.98
CA VAL A 35 4.64 16.02 6.39
C VAL A 35 5.62 15.02 5.80
N LEU A 36 6.20 14.17 6.65
CA LEU A 36 7.11 13.12 6.24
C LEU A 36 6.44 11.77 6.45
N CYS A 37 6.61 10.89 5.48
CA CYS A 37 6.17 9.51 5.58
C CYS A 37 7.31 8.61 5.12
N THR A 38 7.61 7.58 5.89
CA THR A 38 8.47 6.48 5.45
C THR A 38 7.63 5.23 5.30
N TYR A 39 8.02 4.39 4.37
CA TYR A 39 7.47 3.06 4.19
C TYR A 39 8.62 2.09 3.97
N ASN A 40 8.67 1.04 4.75
CA ASN A 40 9.65 -0.03 4.66
C ASN A 40 8.95 -1.37 4.57
N ALA A 41 9.14 -2.06 3.45
CA ALA A 41 8.67 -3.42 3.28
C ALA A 41 9.70 -4.39 3.87
N ASP A 42 9.32 -5.07 4.93
CA ASP A 42 10.19 -6.04 5.64
C ASP A 42 10.04 -7.42 5.00
N ASP A 43 10.71 -7.62 3.85
CA ASP A 43 10.73 -8.88 3.13
C ASP A 43 12.16 -9.25 2.70
N TYR A 44 12.50 -10.53 2.80
CA TYR A 44 13.83 -11.06 2.46
C TYR A 44 14.08 -11.19 0.95
N GLY A 45 13.02 -11.26 0.14
CA GLY A 45 13.09 -11.53 -1.30
C GLY A 45 12.67 -10.36 -2.18
N MET A 46 12.15 -9.28 -1.59
CA MET A 46 11.57 -8.18 -2.33
C MET A 46 12.63 -7.15 -2.72
N PHE A 47 13.18 -7.29 -3.91
CA PHE A 47 14.04 -6.29 -4.53
C PHE A 47 13.25 -5.49 -5.56
N GLN A 48 12.66 -4.39 -5.14
CA GLN A 48 11.89 -3.55 -6.04
C GLN A 48 12.74 -2.43 -6.65
N HIS A 49 12.47 -2.15 -7.92
CA HIS A 49 12.94 -0.94 -8.57
C HIS A 49 11.92 0.20 -8.35
N LEU A 50 12.34 1.43 -8.58
CA LEU A 50 11.44 2.57 -8.50
C LEU A 50 10.36 2.47 -9.60
N CYS A 51 9.12 2.22 -9.18
CA CYS A 51 7.97 2.18 -10.07
C CYS A 51 7.51 3.58 -10.46
N HIS A 52 7.22 3.77 -11.74
CA HIS A 52 6.61 5.00 -12.26
C HIS A 52 5.38 4.66 -13.09
N TYR A 53 4.23 5.17 -12.68
CA TYR A 53 2.99 5.13 -13.43
C TYR A 53 2.71 6.53 -13.98
N GLN A 54 2.69 6.65 -15.29
CA GLN A 54 2.45 7.94 -15.94
C GLN A 54 0.99 8.36 -15.82
N ALA A 55 0.78 9.68 -15.70
CA ALA A 55 -0.54 10.28 -15.87
C ALA A 55 -1.08 10.02 -17.28
N GLY A 56 -2.39 9.85 -17.39
CA GLY A 56 -3.03 9.60 -18.67
C GLY A 56 -4.47 10.08 -18.75
N LYS A 57 -4.95 10.24 -19.97
CA LYS A 57 -6.38 10.36 -20.29
C LYS A 57 -6.81 9.10 -20.99
N HIS A 58 -7.91 8.55 -20.55
CA HIS A 58 -8.40 7.25 -20.99
C HIS A 58 -9.73 7.37 -21.71
N ALA A 59 -9.95 6.50 -22.68
CA ALA A 59 -11.17 6.49 -23.45
C ALA A 59 -12.36 5.99 -22.60
N ALA A 60 -13.56 6.41 -22.95
CA ALA A 60 -14.77 5.89 -22.33
C ALA A 60 -14.88 4.38 -22.55
N GLY A 61 -15.07 3.62 -21.47
CA GLY A 61 -15.14 2.17 -21.50
C GLY A 61 -13.78 1.44 -21.51
N GLU A 62 -12.68 2.18 -21.42
CA GLU A 62 -11.36 1.56 -21.21
C GLU A 62 -11.33 0.76 -19.91
N MET A 63 -10.70 -0.40 -19.95
CA MET A 63 -10.59 -1.30 -18.81
C MET A 63 -9.15 -1.40 -18.34
N ARG A 64 -8.96 -1.37 -17.03
CA ARG A 64 -7.68 -1.61 -16.36
C ARG A 64 -7.59 -3.05 -15.94
N ARG A 65 -6.58 -3.74 -16.41
CA ARG A 65 -6.26 -5.09 -15.95
C ARG A 65 -5.70 -5.04 -14.52
N ILE A 66 -6.16 -5.95 -13.70
CA ILE A 66 -5.65 -6.17 -12.36
C ILE A 66 -4.71 -7.37 -12.41
N ILE A 67 -3.47 -7.09 -12.08
CA ILE A 67 -2.41 -8.09 -11.97
C ILE A 67 -1.96 -8.06 -10.51
N ASP A 68 -2.07 -9.18 -9.85
CA ASP A 68 -1.66 -9.33 -8.45
C ASP A 68 -0.19 -8.91 -8.28
N TRP A 69 0.05 -8.11 -7.26
CA TRP A 69 1.36 -7.49 -7.04
C TRP A 69 2.46 -8.49 -6.70
N ASP A 70 2.11 -9.54 -5.94
CA ASP A 70 3.09 -10.51 -5.45
C ASP A 70 3.26 -11.69 -6.41
N THR A 71 2.17 -12.18 -7.00
CA THR A 71 2.16 -13.39 -7.82
C THR A 71 2.28 -13.12 -9.32
N ASN A 72 2.00 -11.88 -9.77
CA ASN A 72 1.82 -11.51 -11.18
C ASN A 72 0.68 -12.25 -11.89
N GLU A 73 -0.25 -12.81 -11.15
CA GLU A 73 -1.43 -13.46 -11.72
C GLU A 73 -2.49 -12.44 -12.15
N TYR A 74 -3.22 -12.76 -13.20
CA TYR A 74 -4.32 -11.92 -13.67
C TYR A 74 -5.58 -12.25 -12.88
N HIS A 75 -6.12 -11.25 -12.18
CA HIS A 75 -7.32 -11.38 -11.35
C HIS A 75 -8.60 -10.85 -12.00
N GLY A 76 -8.50 -10.02 -13.03
CA GLY A 76 -9.69 -9.45 -13.66
C GLY A 76 -9.46 -8.05 -14.21
N GLU A 77 -10.56 -7.33 -14.45
CA GLU A 77 -10.53 -5.96 -14.98
C GLU A 77 -11.54 -5.09 -14.26
N ILE A 78 -11.19 -3.82 -14.10
CA ILE A 78 -12.09 -2.78 -13.61
C ILE A 78 -12.14 -1.63 -14.63
N PRO A 79 -13.19 -0.81 -14.67
CA PRO A 79 -13.22 0.39 -15.48
C PRO A 79 -12.06 1.33 -15.13
N GLU A 80 -11.35 1.80 -16.16
CA GLU A 80 -10.32 2.81 -15.95
C GLU A 80 -10.97 4.17 -15.69
N ALA A 81 -10.29 5.02 -14.89
CA ALA A 81 -10.70 6.39 -14.69
C ALA A 81 -10.45 7.21 -15.96
N ALA A 82 -11.31 8.19 -16.26
CA ALA A 82 -11.13 9.06 -17.43
C ALA A 82 -9.80 9.83 -17.43
N GLU A 83 -9.24 10.05 -16.24
CA GLU A 83 -7.94 10.67 -16.01
C GLU A 83 -7.24 9.97 -14.85
N THR A 84 -5.95 9.71 -15.03
CA THR A 84 -5.07 9.18 -13.98
C THR A 84 -3.88 10.10 -13.77
N TYR A 85 -3.30 10.06 -12.55
CA TYR A 85 -2.21 10.94 -12.14
C TYR A 85 -0.88 10.22 -12.13
N ASN A 86 0.22 10.98 -12.25
CA ASN A 86 1.57 10.44 -12.11
C ASN A 86 1.78 9.89 -10.69
N VAL A 87 2.38 8.71 -10.62
CA VAL A 87 2.79 8.08 -9.36
C VAL A 87 4.23 7.63 -9.48
N ILE A 88 5.05 7.96 -8.51
CA ILE A 88 6.43 7.47 -8.38
C ILE A 88 6.57 6.81 -7.02
N GLY A 89 6.92 5.52 -7.01
CA GLY A 89 6.88 4.74 -5.77
C GLY A 89 5.50 4.84 -5.12
N ASN A 90 5.45 5.28 -3.87
CA ASN A 90 4.21 5.36 -3.09
C ASN A 90 3.67 6.80 -2.93
N ILE A 91 4.01 7.71 -3.85
CA ILE A 91 3.55 9.11 -3.82
C ILE A 91 3.08 9.54 -5.22
N ASN A 92 2.00 10.33 -5.29
CA ASN A 92 1.54 10.92 -6.55
C ASN A 92 1.93 12.40 -6.70
N GLU A 93 1.68 12.98 -7.87
CA GLU A 93 1.99 14.37 -8.19
C GLU A 93 1.25 15.42 -7.33
N TYR A 94 0.20 15.03 -6.63
CA TYR A 94 -0.51 15.85 -5.65
C TYR A 94 0.00 15.65 -4.21
N GLN A 95 1.14 14.95 -4.03
CA GLN A 95 1.75 14.66 -2.73
C GLN A 95 0.87 13.77 -1.82
N VAL A 96 -0.03 13.00 -2.40
CA VAL A 96 -0.72 11.93 -1.67
C VAL A 96 0.22 10.75 -1.57
N THR A 97 0.43 10.26 -0.35
CA THR A 97 1.27 9.10 -0.05
C THR A 97 0.42 8.01 0.56
N ILE A 98 0.60 6.78 0.10
CA ILE A 98 -0.03 5.58 0.67
C ILE A 98 1.07 4.59 1.00
N GLY A 99 1.18 4.24 2.27
CA GLY A 99 2.01 3.14 2.75
C GLY A 99 1.12 1.98 3.19
N GLU A 100 1.72 0.83 3.37
CA GLU A 100 1.07 -0.38 3.83
C GLU A 100 1.78 -0.87 5.10
N THR A 101 1.06 -1.59 5.94
CA THR A 101 1.63 -2.37 7.02
C THR A 101 0.90 -3.70 7.09
N THR A 102 1.65 -4.79 7.15
CA THR A 102 1.07 -6.12 7.17
C THR A 102 0.27 -6.34 8.45
N TYR A 103 -0.95 -6.77 8.29
CA TYR A 103 -1.85 -7.15 9.37
C TYR A 103 -2.48 -8.50 9.06
N GLY A 104 -2.24 -9.48 9.93
CA GLY A 104 -2.90 -10.78 9.86
C GLY A 104 -4.37 -10.67 10.27
N GLY A 105 -5.27 -10.91 9.35
CA GLY A 105 -6.71 -10.98 9.59
C GLY A 105 -7.14 -12.37 10.04
N ARG A 106 -8.45 -12.61 10.01
CA ARG A 106 -9.03 -13.93 10.21
C ARG A 106 -9.03 -14.69 8.89
N GLU A 107 -8.52 -15.91 8.87
CA GLU A 107 -8.44 -16.73 7.65
C GLU A 107 -9.81 -16.98 7.01
N GLU A 108 -10.87 -17.10 7.83
CA GLU A 108 -12.23 -17.30 7.34
C GLU A 108 -12.83 -16.09 6.61
N MET A 109 -12.17 -14.93 6.70
CA MET A 109 -12.59 -13.69 6.02
C MET A 109 -11.81 -13.42 4.73
N VAL A 110 -10.90 -14.29 4.33
CA VAL A 110 -10.16 -14.16 3.07
C VAL A 110 -11.13 -14.38 1.91
N ASP A 111 -11.30 -13.38 1.07
CA ASP A 111 -12.13 -13.46 -0.12
C ASP A 111 -11.31 -13.93 -1.33
N THR A 112 -11.37 -15.23 -1.61
CA THR A 112 -10.67 -15.84 -2.74
C THR A 112 -11.33 -15.54 -4.10
N THR A 113 -12.44 -14.82 -4.12
CA THR A 113 -13.15 -14.43 -5.36
C THR A 113 -12.92 -12.96 -5.72
N SER A 114 -12.28 -12.21 -4.84
CA SER A 114 -11.93 -10.82 -5.05
C SER A 114 -10.87 -10.67 -6.14
N ILE A 115 -10.83 -9.49 -6.75
CA ILE A 115 -9.87 -9.20 -7.81
C ILE A 115 -8.85 -8.14 -7.43
N LEU A 116 -8.99 -7.51 -6.25
CA LEU A 116 -8.12 -6.42 -5.81
C LEU A 116 -7.20 -6.88 -4.69
N ASP A 117 -5.92 -6.81 -4.94
CA ASP A 117 -4.85 -6.97 -3.95
C ASP A 117 -4.44 -5.61 -3.36
N TYR A 118 -3.63 -5.64 -2.30
CA TYR A 118 -3.16 -4.42 -1.60
C TYR A 118 -2.34 -3.49 -2.52
N GLY A 119 -1.48 -4.03 -3.35
CA GLY A 119 -0.64 -3.25 -4.25
C GLY A 119 -1.47 -2.56 -5.33
N SER A 120 -2.40 -3.27 -5.95
CA SER A 120 -3.37 -2.69 -6.89
C SER A 120 -4.17 -1.56 -6.26
N LEU A 121 -4.67 -1.74 -5.03
CA LEU A 121 -5.40 -0.67 -4.32
C LEU A 121 -4.54 0.55 -4.04
N ILE A 122 -3.28 0.39 -3.63
CA ILE A 122 -2.35 1.50 -3.40
C ILE A 122 -2.19 2.32 -4.69
N TYR A 123 -1.81 1.68 -5.79
CA TYR A 123 -1.51 2.41 -7.03
C TYR A 123 -2.76 3.00 -7.69
N ILE A 124 -3.90 2.30 -7.67
CA ILE A 124 -5.16 2.84 -8.18
C ILE A 124 -5.63 4.01 -7.31
N GLY A 125 -5.51 3.89 -6.00
CA GLY A 125 -5.81 4.98 -5.06
C GLY A 125 -4.99 6.23 -5.34
N LEU A 126 -3.67 6.07 -5.55
CA LEU A 126 -2.76 7.17 -5.90
C LEU A 126 -3.06 7.77 -7.27
N GLN A 127 -3.33 6.94 -8.28
CA GLN A 127 -3.62 7.41 -9.63
C GLN A 127 -4.97 8.12 -9.78
N ARG A 128 -5.89 7.97 -8.82
CA ARG A 128 -7.27 8.48 -8.91
C ARG A 128 -7.62 9.50 -7.82
N SER A 129 -6.65 10.00 -7.04
CA SER A 129 -6.92 10.92 -5.94
C SER A 129 -5.97 12.10 -5.89
N LYS A 130 -6.49 13.25 -5.44
CA LYS A 130 -5.71 14.48 -5.20
C LYS A 130 -5.52 14.76 -3.72
N THR A 131 -6.23 14.05 -2.86
CA THR A 131 -6.15 14.18 -1.41
C THR A 131 -6.22 12.81 -0.73
N ALA A 132 -5.68 12.71 0.48
CA ALA A 132 -5.76 11.48 1.27
C ALA A 132 -7.22 11.01 1.51
N ARG A 133 -8.16 11.93 1.67
CA ARG A 133 -9.59 11.60 1.84
C ARG A 133 -10.21 11.03 0.57
N GLU A 134 -9.83 11.55 -0.59
CA GLU A 134 -10.23 10.98 -1.88
C GLU A 134 -9.64 9.60 -2.08
N ALA A 135 -8.35 9.40 -1.73
CA ALA A 135 -7.71 8.09 -1.81
C ALA A 135 -8.47 7.05 -0.97
N ILE A 136 -8.79 7.37 0.28
CA ILE A 136 -9.60 6.48 1.15
C ILE A 136 -10.93 6.15 0.47
N LYS A 137 -11.64 7.16 -0.06
CA LYS A 137 -12.93 6.95 -0.73
C LYS A 137 -12.81 6.08 -1.98
N VAL A 138 -11.79 6.31 -2.81
CA VAL A 138 -11.51 5.49 -3.99
C VAL A 138 -11.26 4.04 -3.59
N MET A 139 -10.34 3.80 -2.65
CA MET A 139 -9.96 2.47 -2.22
C MET A 139 -11.14 1.70 -1.59
N THR A 140 -11.88 2.32 -0.68
CA THR A 140 -13.03 1.67 -0.04
C THR A 140 -14.15 1.37 -1.03
N THR A 141 -14.47 2.30 -1.94
CA THR A 141 -15.49 2.06 -2.98
C THR A 141 -15.09 0.92 -3.93
N LEU A 142 -13.82 0.83 -4.26
CA LEU A 142 -13.32 -0.27 -5.11
C LEU A 142 -13.37 -1.60 -4.36
N ALA A 143 -12.95 -1.64 -3.11
CA ALA A 143 -13.00 -2.84 -2.27
C ALA A 143 -14.45 -3.32 -2.05
N GLU A 144 -15.39 -2.40 -1.79
CA GLU A 144 -16.81 -2.74 -1.68
C GLU A 144 -17.39 -3.34 -2.98
N LYS A 145 -16.91 -2.88 -4.12
CA LYS A 145 -17.47 -3.30 -5.43
C LYS A 145 -16.82 -4.54 -6.02
N TYR A 146 -15.53 -4.71 -5.82
CA TYR A 146 -14.72 -5.74 -6.51
C TYR A 146 -14.07 -6.74 -5.54
N GLY A 147 -14.31 -6.58 -4.25
CA GLY A 147 -13.68 -7.37 -3.21
C GLY A 147 -12.23 -6.96 -2.94
N TYR A 148 -11.68 -7.53 -1.87
CA TYR A 148 -10.29 -7.37 -1.46
C TYR A 148 -9.77 -8.72 -0.96
N CYS A 149 -8.70 -9.22 -1.53
CA CYS A 149 -8.04 -10.48 -1.15
C CYS A 149 -6.87 -10.27 -0.19
#